data_d722a6e2d556a42f1aef5b3416cad6e1
#
_entry.id   d722a6e2d556a42f1aef5b3416cad6e1
#
_cell.length_a   1.000
_cell.length_b   1.000
_cell.length_c   1.000
_cell.angle_alpha   90.00
_cell.angle_beta   90.00
_cell.angle_gamma   90.00
#
_symmetry.space_group_name_H-M   'P 1'
#
loop_
_entity.id
_entity.type
_entity.pdbx_description
1 polymer ?
#
loop_
_entity_poly.entity_id
_entity_poly.type
_entity_poly.pdbx_seq_one_letter_code
_entity_poly.pdbx_strand_id
1 'polypeptide(L)'
;GLGDVYKRQVLEQIDSCLSPMVVDADALNVLAGHRSYIGRLPKGSILTPHPKELERLVGKCQDSYERLTKARELARTSGTYIILKGAYSVVITPQGKCYFNTTGNPGMATGGSGDVLTGVVLALLAQGYASEDAACLAMYVHGLAGDIACKKYGAIGMTAGDIVTCLPLAWRMMEE
;
A
#
# COMPACT_ATOMS: atom_id res chain seq x y z
N GLY A 1 -19.62 -20.28 2.54
CA GLY A 1 -19.50 -19.47 3.78
C GLY A 1 -19.25 -17.99 3.48
N LEU A 2 -19.18 -17.14 4.52
CA LEU A 2 -18.94 -15.67 4.35
C LEU A 2 -17.66 -15.37 3.59
N GLY A 3 -16.60 -16.17 3.79
CA GLY A 3 -15.34 -16.03 3.05
C GLY A 3 -15.48 -16.21 1.53
N ASP A 4 -16.36 -17.11 1.09
CA ASP A 4 -16.60 -17.35 -0.34
C ASP A 4 -17.38 -16.19 -0.97
N VAL A 5 -18.31 -15.58 -0.22
CA VAL A 5 -19.05 -14.39 -0.67
C VAL A 5 -18.10 -13.22 -0.84
N TYR A 6 -17.27 -12.93 0.15
CA TYR A 6 -16.27 -11.86 0.08
C TYR A 6 -15.30 -12.04 -1.09
N LYS A 7 -14.76 -13.25 -1.25
CA LYS A 7 -13.88 -13.61 -2.36
C LYS A 7 -14.52 -13.32 -3.72
N ARG A 8 -15.76 -13.77 -3.91
CA ARG A 8 -16.50 -13.52 -5.15
C ARG A 8 -16.71 -12.03 -5.40
N GLN A 9 -17.06 -11.26 -4.37
CA GLN A 9 -17.22 -9.81 -4.48
C GLN A 9 -15.94 -9.12 -4.92
N VAL A 10 -14.77 -9.49 -4.36
CA VAL A 10 -13.47 -8.93 -4.76
C VAL A 10 -13.18 -9.22 -6.24
N LEU A 11 -13.40 -10.46 -6.69
CA LEU A 11 -13.13 -10.85 -8.07
C LEU A 11 -14.11 -10.17 -9.06
N GLU A 12 -15.40 -10.10 -8.73
CA GLU A 12 -16.41 -9.39 -9.54
C GLU A 12 -16.10 -7.89 -9.63
N GLN A 13 -15.61 -7.28 -8.54
CA GLN A 13 -15.21 -5.88 -8.53
C GLN A 13 -14.01 -5.62 -9.44
N ILE A 14 -13.02 -6.52 -9.45
CA ILE A 14 -11.86 -6.43 -10.36
C ILE A 14 -12.32 -6.50 -11.82
N ASP A 15 -13.28 -7.38 -12.12
CA ASP A 15 -13.79 -7.57 -13.49
C ASP A 15 -14.63 -6.41 -13.99
N SER A 16 -15.29 -5.69 -13.11
CA SER A 16 -16.21 -4.59 -13.45
C SER A 16 -15.60 -3.21 -13.35
N CYS A 17 -14.49 -3.05 -12.61
CA CYS A 17 -13.88 -1.74 -12.39
C CYS A 17 -13.01 -1.34 -13.58
N LEU A 18 -13.19 -0.10 -14.05
CA LEU A 18 -12.39 0.48 -15.15
C LEU A 18 -11.33 1.48 -14.66
N SER A 19 -11.43 1.92 -13.41
CA SER A 19 -10.51 2.88 -12.80
C SER A 19 -9.45 2.18 -11.95
N PRO A 20 -8.27 2.78 -11.75
CA PRO A 20 -7.27 2.26 -10.85
C PRO A 20 -7.85 1.93 -9.47
N MET A 21 -7.49 0.79 -8.92
CA MET A 21 -7.93 0.30 -7.62
C MET A 21 -6.78 0.33 -6.61
N VAL A 22 -7.10 0.48 -5.33
CA VAL A 22 -6.17 0.18 -4.24
C VAL A 22 -6.53 -1.19 -3.67
N VAL A 23 -5.56 -2.09 -3.61
CA VAL A 23 -5.77 -3.48 -3.14
C VAL A 23 -4.86 -3.75 -1.95
N ASP A 24 -5.45 -4.06 -0.81
CA ASP A 24 -4.76 -4.30 0.46
C ASP A 24 -5.32 -5.52 1.21
N ALA A 25 -4.62 -5.96 2.24
CA ALA A 25 -5.07 -6.94 3.22
C ALA A 25 -5.68 -8.23 2.62
N ASP A 26 -6.93 -8.56 2.98
CA ASP A 26 -7.57 -9.79 2.53
C ASP A 26 -7.81 -9.86 1.03
N ALA A 27 -7.97 -8.73 0.36
CA ALA A 27 -8.06 -8.71 -1.10
C ALA A 27 -6.75 -9.18 -1.77
N LEU A 28 -5.58 -8.87 -1.20
CA LEU A 28 -4.30 -9.43 -1.65
C LEU A 28 -4.23 -10.94 -1.44
N ASN A 29 -4.80 -11.45 -0.33
CA ASN A 29 -4.89 -12.89 -0.07
C ASN A 29 -5.80 -13.59 -1.11
N VAL A 30 -6.91 -12.96 -1.50
CA VAL A 30 -7.79 -13.45 -2.57
C VAL A 30 -7.01 -13.52 -3.88
N LEU A 31 -6.27 -12.47 -4.25
CA LEU A 31 -5.44 -12.45 -5.46
C LEU A 31 -4.33 -13.53 -5.42
N ALA A 32 -3.74 -13.79 -4.27
CA ALA A 32 -2.72 -14.85 -4.13
C ALA A 32 -3.27 -16.25 -4.47
N GLY A 33 -4.54 -16.51 -4.15
CA GLY A 33 -5.27 -17.71 -4.55
C GLY A 33 -5.81 -17.71 -5.99
N HIS A 34 -5.82 -16.55 -6.65
CA HIS A 34 -6.40 -16.34 -7.99
C HIS A 34 -5.47 -15.48 -8.86
N ARG A 35 -4.23 -15.92 -9.04
CA ARG A 35 -3.15 -15.14 -9.69
C ARG A 35 -3.48 -14.60 -11.07
N SER A 36 -4.34 -15.29 -11.84
CA SER A 36 -4.81 -14.81 -13.15
C SER A 36 -5.55 -13.47 -13.07
N TYR A 37 -6.13 -13.14 -11.91
CA TYR A 37 -6.83 -11.86 -11.72
C TYR A 37 -5.87 -10.68 -11.51
N ILE A 38 -4.62 -10.91 -11.15
CA ILE A 38 -3.62 -9.83 -11.00
C ILE A 38 -3.43 -9.10 -12.33
N GLY A 39 -3.36 -9.83 -13.44
CA GLY A 39 -3.25 -9.26 -14.79
C GLY A 39 -4.55 -8.62 -15.31
N ARG A 40 -5.66 -8.76 -14.58
CA ARG A 40 -6.98 -8.17 -14.91
C ARG A 40 -7.22 -6.86 -14.15
N LEU A 41 -6.38 -6.53 -13.17
CA LEU A 41 -6.47 -5.25 -12.47
C LEU A 41 -6.35 -4.09 -13.47
N PRO A 42 -7.18 -3.05 -13.32
CA PRO A 42 -7.04 -1.84 -14.14
C PRO A 42 -5.61 -1.29 -14.07
N LYS A 43 -5.09 -0.84 -15.21
CA LYS A 43 -3.75 -0.23 -15.26
C LYS A 43 -3.66 0.93 -14.28
N GLY A 44 -2.54 1.03 -13.59
CA GLY A 44 -2.34 2.04 -12.55
C GLY A 44 -2.89 1.66 -11.18
N SER A 45 -3.49 0.48 -11.00
CA SER A 45 -3.87 -0.01 -9.68
C SER A 45 -2.65 -0.11 -8.76
N ILE A 46 -2.87 0.08 -7.47
CA ILE A 46 -1.83 0.12 -6.44
C ILE A 46 -2.07 -1.01 -5.45
N LEU A 47 -1.09 -1.89 -5.30
CA LEU A 47 -1.07 -2.95 -4.28
C LEU A 47 -0.27 -2.47 -3.08
N THR A 48 -0.73 -2.74 -1.85
CA THR A 48 -0.07 -2.27 -0.63
C THR A 48 0.37 -3.42 0.30
N PRO A 49 1.10 -4.44 -0.20
CA PRO A 49 1.44 -5.61 0.59
C PRO A 49 2.47 -5.29 1.68
N HIS A 50 2.32 -5.92 2.85
CA HIS A 50 3.44 -6.16 3.75
C HIS A 50 4.25 -7.39 3.26
N PRO A 51 5.48 -7.66 3.76
CA PRO A 51 6.34 -8.72 3.24
C PRO A 51 5.69 -10.10 3.12
N LYS A 52 4.88 -10.52 4.10
CA LYS A 52 4.20 -11.83 4.08
C LYS A 52 3.08 -11.89 3.05
N GLU A 53 2.35 -10.80 2.82
CA GLU A 53 1.34 -10.71 1.75
C GLU A 53 1.99 -10.78 0.37
N LEU A 54 3.10 -10.07 0.17
CA LEU A 54 3.87 -10.15 -1.05
C LEU A 54 4.34 -11.59 -1.32
N GLU A 55 4.88 -12.28 -0.31
CA GLU A 55 5.34 -13.67 -0.47
C GLU A 55 4.21 -14.65 -0.85
N ARG A 56 2.97 -14.37 -0.47
CA ARG A 56 1.82 -15.16 -0.96
C ARG A 56 1.57 -14.94 -2.45
N LEU A 57 1.83 -13.73 -2.95
CA LEU A 57 1.67 -13.38 -4.37
C LEU A 57 2.82 -13.92 -5.24
N VAL A 58 4.07 -13.83 -4.77
CA VAL A 58 5.27 -14.08 -5.59
C VAL A 58 6.08 -15.30 -5.17
N GLY A 59 5.69 -15.96 -4.07
CA GLY A 59 6.45 -17.04 -3.45
C GLY A 59 7.44 -16.54 -2.39
N LYS A 60 7.95 -17.48 -1.57
CA LYS A 60 8.90 -17.18 -0.50
C LYS A 60 10.13 -16.43 -1.03
N CYS A 61 10.65 -15.54 -0.20
CA CYS A 61 11.87 -14.77 -0.45
C CYS A 61 12.92 -15.09 0.61
N GLN A 62 14.16 -15.28 0.19
CA GLN A 62 15.27 -15.61 1.10
C GLN A 62 15.73 -14.36 1.87
N ASP A 63 15.70 -13.20 1.20
CA ASP A 63 16.16 -11.94 1.76
C ASP A 63 15.37 -10.74 1.20
N SER A 64 15.78 -9.54 1.60
CA SER A 64 15.15 -8.30 1.17
C SER A 64 15.44 -7.96 -0.29
N TYR A 65 16.57 -8.39 -0.83
CA TYR A 65 16.95 -8.17 -2.23
C TYR A 65 16.07 -9.03 -3.17
N GLU A 66 15.92 -10.30 -2.85
CA GLU A 66 15.04 -11.20 -3.62
C GLU A 66 13.59 -10.71 -3.54
N ARG A 67 13.15 -10.25 -2.36
CA ARG A 67 11.81 -9.67 -2.17
C ARG A 67 11.59 -8.47 -3.07
N LEU A 68 12.53 -7.54 -3.11
CA LEU A 68 12.46 -6.36 -3.99
C LEU A 68 12.45 -6.76 -5.46
N THR A 69 13.28 -7.73 -5.85
CA THR A 69 13.38 -8.22 -7.22
C THR A 69 12.06 -8.84 -7.68
N LYS A 70 11.45 -9.71 -6.85
CA LYS A 70 10.15 -10.33 -7.16
C LYS A 70 9.00 -9.31 -7.17
N ALA A 71 9.04 -8.31 -6.30
CA ALA A 71 8.07 -7.22 -6.31
C ALA A 71 8.16 -6.38 -7.59
N ARG A 72 9.38 -6.07 -8.06
CA ARG A 72 9.60 -5.37 -9.34
C ARG A 72 9.09 -6.19 -10.52
N GLU A 73 9.31 -7.49 -10.52
CA GLU A 73 8.80 -8.35 -11.59
C GLU A 73 7.26 -8.42 -11.57
N LEU A 74 6.64 -8.52 -10.39
CA LEU A 74 5.20 -8.45 -10.25
C LEU A 74 4.64 -7.12 -10.78
N ALA A 75 5.21 -5.99 -10.39
CA ALA A 75 4.79 -4.67 -10.85
C ALA A 75 4.88 -4.56 -12.39
N ARG A 76 6.00 -5.02 -12.96
CA ARG A 76 6.25 -4.99 -14.41
C ARG A 76 5.26 -5.85 -15.19
N THR A 77 4.99 -7.06 -14.74
CA THR A 77 4.15 -8.04 -15.45
C THR A 77 2.66 -7.73 -15.33
N SER A 78 2.23 -7.17 -14.21
CA SER A 78 0.84 -6.80 -13.96
C SER A 78 0.47 -5.37 -14.40
N GLY A 79 1.47 -4.50 -14.62
CA GLY A 79 1.22 -3.09 -14.88
C GLY A 79 0.70 -2.31 -13.67
N THR A 80 0.90 -2.85 -12.45
CA THR A 80 0.45 -2.22 -11.20
C THR A 80 1.61 -1.57 -10.46
N TYR A 81 1.29 -0.61 -9.59
CA TYR A 81 2.22 -0.06 -8.62
C TYR A 81 2.19 -0.90 -7.35
N ILE A 82 3.31 -0.98 -6.64
CA ILE A 82 3.39 -1.71 -5.37
C ILE A 82 3.97 -0.78 -4.30
N ILE A 83 3.25 -0.60 -3.20
CA ILE A 83 3.80 -0.03 -1.98
C ILE A 83 4.14 -1.20 -1.07
N LEU A 84 5.39 -1.63 -1.08
CA LEU A 84 5.88 -2.67 -0.17
C LEU A 84 6.13 -2.07 1.20
N LYS A 85 5.24 -2.40 2.14
CA LYS A 85 5.28 -1.92 3.53
C LYS A 85 6.42 -2.57 4.30
N GLY A 86 7.12 -1.82 5.16
CA GLY A 86 8.19 -2.31 6.01
C GLY A 86 8.91 -1.18 6.74
N ALA A 87 10.01 -1.50 7.42
CA ALA A 87 10.84 -0.50 8.10
C ALA A 87 11.34 0.59 7.12
N TYR A 88 11.61 0.19 5.88
CA TYR A 88 11.89 1.08 4.76
C TYR A 88 10.88 0.75 3.67
N SER A 89 9.70 1.36 3.75
CA SER A 89 8.67 1.17 2.73
C SER A 89 9.17 1.67 1.37
N VAL A 90 8.79 0.99 0.29
CA VAL A 90 9.22 1.35 -1.06
C VAL A 90 8.05 1.33 -2.02
N VAL A 91 7.93 2.37 -2.85
CA VAL A 91 7.05 2.39 -4.01
C VAL A 91 7.79 1.82 -5.20
N ILE A 92 7.21 0.85 -5.86
CA ILE A 92 7.75 0.19 -7.04
C ILE A 92 6.80 0.44 -8.20
N THR A 93 7.34 0.98 -9.30
CA THR A 93 6.55 1.29 -10.49
C THR A 93 6.57 0.13 -11.50
N PRO A 94 5.61 0.05 -12.44
CA PRO A 94 5.64 -0.93 -13.52
C PRO A 94 6.90 -0.83 -14.41
N GLN A 95 7.55 0.34 -14.44
CA GLN A 95 8.80 0.55 -15.18
C GLN A 95 10.05 0.13 -14.38
N GLY A 96 9.85 -0.35 -13.14
CA GLY A 96 10.91 -0.85 -12.28
C GLY A 96 11.66 0.23 -11.48
N LYS A 97 11.18 1.49 -11.46
CA LYS A 97 11.69 2.50 -10.54
C LYS A 97 11.33 2.13 -9.10
N CYS A 98 12.17 2.49 -8.15
CA CYS A 98 11.95 2.26 -6.73
C CYS A 98 12.18 3.58 -5.97
N TYR A 99 11.17 4.01 -5.22
CA TYR A 99 11.21 5.18 -4.35
C TYR A 99 11.14 4.74 -2.89
N PHE A 100 12.24 4.90 -2.17
CA PHE A 100 12.33 4.51 -0.76
C PHE A 100 11.84 5.64 0.13
N ASN A 101 10.97 5.30 1.07
CA ASN A 101 10.45 6.26 2.03
C ASN A 101 11.45 6.54 3.15
N THR A 102 11.54 7.80 3.56
CA THR A 102 12.40 8.28 4.64
C THR A 102 11.61 8.72 5.88
N THR A 103 10.28 8.70 5.83
CA THR A 103 9.38 9.05 6.94
C THR A 103 8.81 7.79 7.59
N GLY A 104 8.32 7.94 8.82
CA GLY A 104 7.74 6.85 9.58
C GLY A 104 8.68 6.30 10.66
N ASN A 105 8.10 5.60 11.61
CA ASN A 105 8.80 5.06 12.78
C ASN A 105 8.21 3.71 13.21
N PRO A 106 8.91 2.95 14.07
CA PRO A 106 8.45 1.64 14.50
C PRO A 106 7.09 1.63 15.24
N GLY A 107 6.69 2.74 15.88
CA GLY A 107 5.39 2.87 16.54
C GLY A 107 4.20 2.74 15.57
N MET A 108 4.44 2.94 14.27
CA MET A 108 3.42 2.74 13.24
C MET A 108 3.09 1.26 12.96
N ALA A 109 3.82 0.32 13.56
CA ALA A 109 3.50 -1.11 13.51
C ALA A 109 2.32 -1.45 14.44
N THR A 110 1.22 -0.73 14.30
CA THR A 110 -0.03 -0.88 15.06
C THR A 110 -1.17 -1.27 14.12
N GLY A 111 -2.18 -1.95 14.67
CA GLY A 111 -3.37 -2.35 13.90
C GLY A 111 -4.09 -1.15 13.28
N GLY A 112 -4.47 -1.24 12.02
CA GLY A 112 -5.15 -0.18 11.28
C GLY A 112 -4.25 0.84 10.59
N SER A 113 -2.94 0.88 10.88
CA SER A 113 -2.02 1.81 10.21
C SER A 113 -1.98 1.60 8.68
N GLY A 114 -2.04 0.34 8.22
CA GLY A 114 -2.14 0.01 6.80
C GLY A 114 -3.44 0.51 6.16
N ASP A 115 -4.56 0.44 6.89
CA ASP A 115 -5.87 0.92 6.41
C ASP A 115 -5.84 2.44 6.21
N VAL A 116 -5.15 3.17 7.09
CA VAL A 116 -4.94 4.62 6.94
C VAL A 116 -4.16 4.92 5.67
N LEU A 117 -3.06 4.20 5.40
CA LEU A 117 -2.29 4.35 4.17
C LEU A 117 -3.16 4.09 2.94
N THR A 118 -3.92 3.00 2.95
CA THR A 118 -4.84 2.63 1.86
C THR A 118 -5.87 3.73 1.61
N GLY A 119 -6.43 4.31 2.66
CA GLY A 119 -7.36 5.44 2.57
C GLY A 119 -6.72 6.70 1.95
N VAL A 120 -5.49 7.03 2.33
CA VAL A 120 -4.76 8.18 1.75
C VAL A 120 -4.45 7.96 0.27
N VAL A 121 -3.99 6.77 -0.10
CA VAL A 121 -3.75 6.40 -1.51
C VAL A 121 -5.03 6.53 -2.33
N LEU A 122 -6.13 5.97 -1.84
CA LEU A 122 -7.42 6.03 -2.52
C LEU A 122 -7.92 7.46 -2.69
N ALA A 123 -7.79 8.29 -1.65
CA ALA A 123 -8.20 9.70 -1.69
C ALA A 123 -7.43 10.48 -2.75
N LEU A 124 -6.13 10.24 -2.92
CA LEU A 124 -5.32 10.90 -3.94
C LEU A 124 -5.69 10.43 -5.36
N LEU A 125 -5.89 9.12 -5.57
CA LEU A 125 -6.39 8.61 -6.84
C LEU A 125 -7.75 9.20 -7.21
N ALA A 126 -8.67 9.29 -6.24
CA ALA A 126 -10.00 9.87 -6.43
C ALA A 126 -9.96 11.37 -6.79
N GLN A 127 -8.92 12.08 -6.38
CA GLN A 127 -8.66 13.48 -6.75
C GLN A 127 -7.96 13.63 -8.11
N GLY A 128 -7.65 12.53 -8.79
CA GLY A 128 -7.05 12.55 -10.13
C GLY A 128 -5.53 12.57 -10.17
N TYR A 129 -4.85 12.35 -9.04
CA TYR A 129 -3.41 12.17 -9.06
C TYR A 129 -3.01 10.94 -9.88
N ALA A 130 -1.92 11.05 -10.64
CA ALA A 130 -1.32 9.89 -11.28
C ALA A 130 -0.90 8.84 -10.23
N SER A 131 -0.98 7.56 -10.57
CA SER A 131 -0.74 6.47 -9.60
C SER A 131 0.66 6.52 -8.97
N GLU A 132 1.69 6.95 -9.72
CA GLU A 132 3.06 7.14 -9.21
C GLU A 132 3.08 8.21 -8.11
N ASP A 133 2.49 9.37 -8.41
CA ASP A 133 2.44 10.49 -7.47
C ASP A 133 1.58 10.16 -6.25
N ALA A 134 0.41 9.54 -6.47
CA ALA A 134 -0.48 9.11 -5.38
C ALA A 134 0.21 8.14 -4.43
N ALA A 135 0.95 7.15 -4.96
CA ALA A 135 1.66 6.17 -4.15
C ALA A 135 2.82 6.80 -3.36
N CYS A 136 3.64 7.63 -4.00
CA CYS A 136 4.78 8.29 -3.37
C CYS A 136 4.33 9.29 -2.30
N LEU A 137 3.36 10.13 -2.65
CA LEU A 137 2.85 11.17 -1.76
C LEU A 137 2.13 10.56 -0.55
N ALA A 138 1.26 9.56 -0.77
CA ALA A 138 0.57 8.87 0.31
C ALA A 138 1.54 8.21 1.29
N MET A 139 2.56 7.52 0.77
CA MET A 139 3.56 6.85 1.60
C MET A 139 4.33 7.86 2.45
N TYR A 140 4.76 8.97 1.86
CA TYR A 140 5.49 10.03 2.56
C TYR A 140 4.65 10.71 3.64
N VAL A 141 3.45 11.17 3.29
CA VAL A 141 2.53 11.87 4.22
C VAL A 141 2.07 10.97 5.35
N HIS A 142 1.75 9.71 5.07
CA HIS A 142 1.39 8.72 6.08
C HIS A 142 2.52 8.53 7.10
N GLY A 143 3.77 8.37 6.60
CA GLY A 143 4.95 8.27 7.47
C GLY A 143 5.18 9.53 8.30
N LEU A 144 5.08 10.71 7.68
CA LEU A 144 5.22 12.00 8.37
C LEU A 144 4.15 12.21 9.44
N ALA A 145 2.89 11.86 9.16
CA ALA A 145 1.81 11.88 10.15
C ALA A 145 2.09 10.92 11.32
N GLY A 146 2.66 9.75 11.04
CA GLY A 146 3.13 8.81 12.05
C GLY A 146 4.26 9.37 12.92
N ASP A 147 5.19 10.12 12.33
CA ASP A 147 6.29 10.77 13.07
C ASP A 147 5.78 11.88 13.98
N ILE A 148 4.81 12.66 13.51
CA ILE A 148 4.14 13.68 14.32
C ILE A 148 3.37 13.03 15.48
N ALA A 149 2.60 11.96 15.20
CA ALA A 149 1.87 11.21 16.21
C ALA A 149 2.81 10.60 17.26
N CYS A 150 3.93 10.02 16.82
CA CYS A 150 4.94 9.44 17.71
C CYS A 150 5.57 10.48 18.65
N LYS A 151 5.86 11.68 18.15
CA LYS A 151 6.36 12.79 18.98
C LYS A 151 5.33 13.23 20.03
N LYS A 152 4.04 13.18 19.69
CA LYS A 152 2.94 13.64 20.56
C LYS A 152 2.52 12.59 21.59
N TYR A 153 2.43 11.34 21.21
CA TYR A 153 1.81 10.26 22.01
C TYR A 153 2.82 9.18 22.44
N GLY A 154 4.04 9.20 21.91
CA GLY A 154 5.05 8.17 22.10
C GLY A 154 4.81 6.95 21.21
N ALA A 155 5.88 6.20 20.93
CA ALA A 155 5.83 5.04 20.01
C ALA A 155 4.97 3.87 20.54
N ILE A 156 4.87 3.71 21.87
CA ILE A 156 4.14 2.60 22.51
C ILE A 156 2.63 2.87 22.54
N GLY A 157 2.24 4.13 22.83
CA GLY A 157 0.84 4.51 23.02
C GLY A 157 0.11 4.92 21.75
N MET A 158 0.84 5.11 20.65
CA MET A 158 0.30 5.60 19.37
C MET A 158 -0.63 4.57 18.71
N THR A 159 -1.74 5.05 18.19
CA THR A 159 -2.75 4.28 17.45
C THR A 159 -2.87 4.75 16.01
N ALA A 160 -3.57 3.96 15.17
CA ALA A 160 -3.90 4.38 13.81
C ALA A 160 -4.78 5.66 13.80
N GLY A 161 -5.66 5.85 14.78
CA GLY A 161 -6.47 7.06 14.94
C GLY A 161 -5.62 8.31 15.17
N ASP A 162 -4.51 8.18 15.89
CA ASP A 162 -3.56 9.29 16.10
C ASP A 162 -2.86 9.66 14.80
N ILE A 163 -2.52 8.69 13.95
CA ILE A 163 -1.97 8.94 12.61
C ILE A 163 -2.98 9.75 11.78
N VAL A 164 -4.27 9.33 11.74
CA VAL A 164 -5.35 10.05 11.05
C VAL A 164 -5.45 11.48 11.54
N THR A 165 -5.44 11.69 12.87
CA THR A 165 -5.53 13.02 13.47
C THR A 165 -4.34 13.92 13.10
N CYS A 166 -3.18 13.34 12.83
CA CYS A 166 -1.97 14.07 12.46
C CYS A 166 -1.83 14.31 10.94
N LEU A 167 -2.65 13.68 10.07
CA LEU A 167 -2.59 13.89 8.61
C LEU A 167 -2.71 15.37 8.21
N PRO A 168 -3.64 16.18 8.76
CA PRO A 168 -3.72 17.61 8.39
C PRO A 168 -2.44 18.38 8.70
N LEU A 169 -1.75 18.04 9.78
CA LEU A 169 -0.48 18.66 10.15
C LEU A 169 0.64 18.25 9.19
N ALA A 170 0.67 16.97 8.79
CA ALA A 170 1.64 16.47 7.83
C ALA A 170 1.47 17.16 6.46
N TRP A 171 0.25 17.34 5.99
CA TRP A 171 -0.03 18.07 4.76
C TRP A 171 0.45 19.53 4.84
N ARG A 172 0.11 20.24 5.94
CA ARG A 172 0.54 21.62 6.13
C ARG A 172 2.06 21.79 6.10
N MET A 173 2.82 20.83 6.67
CA MET A 173 4.28 20.86 6.63
C MET A 173 4.87 20.68 5.22
N MET A 174 4.10 20.21 4.26
CA MET A 174 4.52 20.06 2.87
C MET A 174 4.21 21.31 2.02
N GLU A 175 3.37 22.21 2.53
CA GLU A 175 3.05 23.48 1.88
C GLU A 175 4.07 24.59 2.19
N GLU A 176 4.89 24.40 3.24
CA GLU A 176 5.98 25.31 3.66
C GLU A 176 7.30 25.01 2.90
#